data_c239e67d2434af4076df516b361f5e85
#
_entry.id   c239e67d2434af4076df516b361f5e85
#
_cell.length_a   1.000
_cell.length_b   1.000
_cell.length_c   1.000
_cell.angle_alpha   90.00
_cell.angle_beta   90.00
_cell.angle_gamma   90.00
#
_symmetry.space_group_name_H-M   'P 1'
#
loop_
_entity.id
_entity.type
_entity.pdbx_description
1 polymer ?
#
loop_
_entity_poly.entity_id
_entity_poly.type
_entity_poly.pdbx_seq_one_letter_code
_entity_poly.pdbx_strand_id
1 'polypeptide(L)'
;MAQHPFLHIFAGVCILWEGEVSAVAKPANTVFLYGEPGDYATYRLALEAVGLRPVVSRSLMAALACGGLLLPGGGDIHGRLPPEETFLLRTFWEARRPILGICRGMQALNVFRGGTLRDDLPSHQIPEGDMVHPSRAEGPLAALLGPCPVVTSSHHQTVDRVGEGLLPCQWAPDGAVEALYAPNRPVLGVQWHPERQSFAHRRRDADDGAPVFRWLGDTLTNGGPTLYNEN
;
A
#
# COMPACT_ATOMS: atom_id res chain seq x y z
N MET A 1 31.99 -41.23 0.63
CA MET A 1 31.78 -40.08 -0.29
C MET A 1 31.08 -38.99 0.52
N ALA A 2 31.85 -37.98 0.94
CA ALA A 2 31.35 -36.90 1.75
C ALA A 2 30.78 -35.79 0.86
N GLN A 3 29.52 -35.42 1.07
CA GLN A 3 28.90 -34.28 0.41
C GLN A 3 29.27 -33.01 1.18
N HIS A 4 29.90 -32.05 0.48
CA HIS A 4 30.23 -30.73 1.01
C HIS A 4 28.97 -29.85 1.04
N PRO A 5 28.71 -29.08 2.11
CA PRO A 5 27.64 -28.09 2.13
C PRO A 5 28.07 -26.85 1.35
N PHE A 6 27.17 -26.34 0.53
CA PHE A 6 27.34 -25.06 -0.20
C PHE A 6 27.34 -23.87 0.78
N LEU A 7 28.41 -23.10 0.72
CA LEU A 7 28.60 -21.87 1.49
C LEU A 7 28.01 -20.70 0.70
N HIS A 8 26.91 -20.14 1.17
CA HIS A 8 26.42 -18.83 0.69
C HIS A 8 26.90 -17.74 1.62
N ILE A 9 27.85 -16.93 1.15
CA ILE A 9 28.35 -15.75 1.88
C ILE A 9 27.41 -14.58 1.58
N PHE A 10 26.64 -14.14 2.58
CA PHE A 10 26.00 -12.83 2.60
C PHE A 10 26.62 -12.01 3.72
N ALA A 11 27.30 -10.92 3.30
CA ALA A 11 27.75 -9.76 4.07
C ALA A 11 27.93 -9.96 5.61
N GLY A 12 29.08 -10.51 6.01
CA GLY A 12 29.77 -10.09 7.22
C GLY A 12 29.26 -10.54 8.58
N VAL A 13 28.32 -11.48 8.71
CA VAL A 13 27.98 -12.09 10.00
C VAL A 13 27.85 -13.60 9.83
N CYS A 14 28.84 -14.34 10.34
CA CYS A 14 28.78 -15.78 10.42
C CYS A 14 28.11 -16.16 11.75
N ILE A 15 26.85 -16.59 11.70
CA ILE A 15 26.16 -17.19 12.84
C ILE A 15 25.94 -18.67 12.48
N LEU A 16 26.76 -19.54 13.07
CA LEU A 16 26.49 -20.97 13.14
C LEU A 16 25.41 -21.20 14.19
N TRP A 17 24.20 -21.52 13.76
CA TRP A 17 23.17 -21.99 14.66
C TRP A 17 22.53 -23.27 14.10
N GLU A 18 22.86 -24.39 14.69
CA GLU A 18 22.12 -25.63 14.58
C GLU A 18 20.95 -25.55 15.59
N GLY A 19 19.80 -25.08 15.14
CA GLY A 19 18.57 -25.06 15.88
C GLY A 19 17.44 -24.71 14.92
N GLU A 20 16.36 -25.48 14.93
CA GLU A 20 15.13 -25.13 14.23
C GLU A 20 14.75 -23.72 14.64
N VAL A 21 14.90 -22.76 13.71
CA VAL A 21 14.34 -21.42 13.88
C VAL A 21 12.82 -21.61 13.82
N SER A 22 12.22 -21.80 14.99
CA SER A 22 10.78 -21.66 15.13
C SER A 22 10.42 -20.29 14.57
N ALA A 23 9.74 -20.26 13.43
CA ALA A 23 9.28 -19.03 12.82
C ALA A 23 8.39 -18.35 13.86
N VAL A 24 8.91 -17.29 14.48
CA VAL A 24 8.10 -16.43 15.37
C VAL A 24 6.91 -16.00 14.55
N ALA A 25 5.74 -16.50 14.91
CA ALA A 25 4.50 -16.18 14.23
C ALA A 25 4.35 -14.66 14.26
N LYS A 26 4.44 -14.02 13.09
CA LYS A 26 4.29 -12.57 12.98
C LYS A 26 2.86 -12.23 13.39
N PRO A 27 2.63 -11.20 14.23
CA PRO A 27 1.29 -10.80 14.59
C PRO A 27 0.52 -10.46 13.31
N ALA A 28 -0.43 -11.32 12.94
CA ALA A 28 -1.15 -11.25 11.66
C ALA A 28 -1.88 -9.91 11.45
N ASN A 29 -2.18 -9.18 12.52
CA ASN A 29 -2.94 -7.92 12.48
C ASN A 29 -2.08 -6.65 12.61
N THR A 30 -0.76 -6.72 12.40
CA THR A 30 0.11 -5.55 12.49
C THR A 30 0.43 -4.95 11.14
N VAL A 31 0.33 -3.62 11.03
CA VAL A 31 0.62 -2.85 9.81
C VAL A 31 1.71 -1.82 10.11
N PHE A 32 2.79 -1.89 9.35
CA PHE A 32 3.91 -0.97 9.49
C PHE A 32 3.69 0.31 8.66
N LEU A 33 4.04 1.45 9.28
CA LEU A 33 4.15 2.77 8.63
C LEU A 33 5.53 3.36 9.00
N TYR A 34 6.27 3.81 8.01
CA TYR A 34 7.58 4.41 8.23
C TYR A 34 7.45 5.88 8.61
N GLY A 35 7.80 6.25 9.83
CA GLY A 35 7.69 7.61 10.35
C GLY A 35 8.00 7.71 11.84
N GLU A 36 7.73 8.90 12.40
CA GLU A 36 7.82 9.11 13.85
C GLU A 36 6.55 8.60 14.55
N PRO A 37 6.63 8.19 15.83
CA PRO A 37 5.50 7.59 16.54
C PRO A 37 4.22 8.45 16.60
N GLY A 38 4.33 9.76 16.45
CA GLY A 38 3.20 10.70 16.43
C GLY A 38 2.58 10.93 15.05
N ASP A 39 3.21 10.41 13.99
CA ASP A 39 2.77 10.63 12.62
C ASP A 39 1.50 9.84 12.27
N TYR A 40 0.85 10.27 11.19
CA TYR A 40 -0.21 9.50 10.50
C TYR A 40 -1.47 9.22 11.33
N ALA A 41 -1.96 10.20 12.11
CA ALA A 41 -3.12 10.04 13.00
C ALA A 41 -4.36 9.48 12.27
N THR A 42 -4.72 10.01 11.09
CA THR A 42 -5.89 9.57 10.31
C THR A 42 -5.76 8.14 9.79
N TYR A 43 -4.57 7.75 9.31
CA TYR A 43 -4.28 6.38 8.87
C TYR A 43 -4.32 5.39 10.04
N ARG A 44 -3.77 5.78 11.20
CA ARG A 44 -3.79 4.95 12.42
C ARG A 44 -5.23 4.69 12.88
N LEU A 45 -6.05 5.73 12.97
CA LEU A 45 -7.47 5.60 13.33
C LEU A 45 -8.22 4.69 12.35
N ALA A 46 -7.96 4.81 11.04
CA ALA A 46 -8.59 3.96 10.04
C ALA A 46 -8.17 2.49 10.16
N LEU A 47 -6.89 2.21 10.44
CA LEU A 47 -6.39 0.85 10.69
C LEU A 47 -7.00 0.26 11.97
N GLU A 48 -7.02 1.02 13.06
CA GLU A 48 -7.58 0.61 14.36
C GLU A 48 -9.09 0.31 14.24
N ALA A 49 -9.82 1.09 13.43
CA ALA A 49 -11.24 0.89 13.20
C ALA A 49 -11.60 -0.45 12.53
N VAL A 50 -10.64 -1.10 11.86
CA VAL A 50 -10.79 -2.44 11.28
C VAL A 50 -10.04 -3.52 12.05
N GLY A 51 -9.67 -3.26 13.32
CA GLY A 51 -9.00 -4.23 14.20
C GLY A 51 -7.52 -4.46 13.89
N LEU A 52 -6.90 -3.61 13.08
CA LEU A 52 -5.46 -3.65 12.80
C LEU A 52 -4.69 -2.81 13.79
N ARG A 53 -3.46 -3.22 14.09
CA ARG A 53 -2.55 -2.52 14.99
C ARG A 53 -1.47 -1.79 14.17
N PRO A 54 -1.52 -0.46 14.06
CA PRO A 54 -0.48 0.31 13.40
C PRO A 54 0.82 0.30 14.21
N VAL A 55 1.95 0.14 13.53
CA VAL A 55 3.30 0.23 14.07
C VAL A 55 4.03 1.32 13.29
N VAL A 56 4.10 2.53 13.89
CA VAL A 56 4.80 3.67 13.30
C VAL A 56 6.21 3.73 13.87
N SER A 57 7.23 3.63 13.02
CA SER A 57 8.62 3.63 13.45
C SER A 57 9.58 3.96 12.28
N ARG A 58 10.73 4.57 12.58
CA ARG A 58 11.84 4.68 11.63
C ARG A 58 12.75 3.44 11.65
N SER A 59 12.54 2.49 12.55
CA SER A 59 13.29 1.25 12.60
C SER A 59 12.81 0.28 11.52
N LEU A 60 13.63 0.03 10.51
CA LEU A 60 13.36 -0.98 9.49
C LEU A 60 13.27 -2.40 10.08
N MET A 61 13.92 -2.64 11.22
CA MET A 61 13.79 -3.92 11.93
C MET A 61 12.38 -4.14 12.48
N ALA A 62 11.69 -3.08 12.92
CA ALA A 62 10.31 -3.17 13.35
C ALA A 62 9.37 -3.59 12.22
N ALA A 63 9.67 -3.17 10.98
CA ALA A 63 8.90 -3.57 9.81
C ALA A 63 8.94 -5.08 9.55
N LEU A 64 10.08 -5.73 9.81
CA LEU A 64 10.23 -7.18 9.58
C LEU A 64 9.29 -8.01 10.45
N ALA A 65 8.91 -7.49 11.62
CA ALA A 65 7.98 -8.13 12.54
C ALA A 65 6.50 -7.87 12.21
N CYS A 66 6.17 -6.97 11.27
CA CYS A 66 4.79 -6.63 10.90
C CYS A 66 4.22 -7.54 9.82
N GLY A 67 2.91 -7.76 9.86
CA GLY A 67 2.18 -8.55 8.86
C GLY A 67 2.01 -7.83 7.53
N GLY A 68 1.71 -6.52 7.53
CA GLY A 68 1.47 -5.69 6.35
C GLY A 68 2.22 -4.37 6.36
N LEU A 69 2.21 -3.68 5.22
CA LEU A 69 2.79 -2.36 5.00
C LEU A 69 1.71 -1.39 4.52
N LEU A 70 1.63 -0.22 5.14
CA LEU A 70 0.89 0.92 4.59
C LEU A 70 1.90 2.02 4.21
N LEU A 71 1.84 2.45 2.96
CA LEU A 71 2.56 3.61 2.45
C LEU A 71 1.60 4.79 2.41
N PRO A 72 1.78 5.82 3.25
CA PRO A 72 0.86 6.95 3.34
C PRO A 72 1.05 7.96 2.20
N GLY A 73 0.16 8.95 2.15
CA GLY A 73 0.34 10.16 1.37
C GLY A 73 1.56 10.98 1.84
N GLY A 74 2.02 11.88 1.00
CA GLY A 74 3.20 12.69 1.29
C GLY A 74 3.57 13.61 0.14
N GLY A 75 4.78 14.18 0.17
CA GLY A 75 5.32 15.03 -0.89
C GLY A 75 5.71 14.27 -2.15
N ASP A 76 6.15 15.01 -3.16
CA ASP A 76 6.42 14.52 -4.52
C ASP A 76 7.54 13.48 -4.61
N ILE A 77 7.41 12.63 -5.62
CA ILE A 77 8.44 11.68 -6.01
C ILE A 77 9.13 12.19 -7.28
N HIS A 78 10.42 12.52 -7.14
CA HIS A 78 11.26 12.98 -8.24
C HIS A 78 12.13 11.85 -8.81
N GLY A 79 11.48 10.89 -9.46
CA GLY A 79 12.12 9.79 -10.19
C GLY A 79 12.79 8.70 -9.36
N ARG A 80 13.03 8.91 -8.07
CA ARG A 80 13.64 7.92 -7.16
C ARG A 80 12.93 7.88 -5.82
N LEU A 81 12.85 6.68 -5.25
CA LEU A 81 12.39 6.47 -3.88
C LEU A 81 13.55 6.58 -2.88
N PRO A 82 13.29 7.02 -1.66
CA PRO A 82 14.25 6.89 -0.55
C PRO A 82 14.70 5.44 -0.38
N PRO A 83 15.96 5.20 0.06
CA PRO A 83 16.48 3.85 0.27
C PRO A 83 15.62 3.02 1.23
N GLU A 84 15.12 3.64 2.30
CA GLU A 84 14.27 3.02 3.32
C GLU A 84 12.95 2.54 2.72
N GLU A 85 12.32 3.35 1.90
CA GLU A 85 11.05 3.02 1.23
C GLU A 85 11.26 1.91 0.20
N THR A 86 12.35 1.97 -0.57
CA THR A 86 12.75 0.91 -1.49
C THR A 86 12.99 -0.41 -0.76
N PHE A 87 13.65 -0.38 0.40
CA PHE A 87 13.87 -1.56 1.25
C PHE A 87 12.55 -2.15 1.74
N LEU A 88 11.64 -1.31 2.25
CA LEU A 88 10.32 -1.73 2.74
C LEU A 88 9.50 -2.37 1.62
N LEU A 89 9.36 -1.70 0.49
CA LEU A 89 8.64 -2.20 -0.67
C LEU A 89 9.19 -3.55 -1.13
N ARG A 90 10.51 -3.68 -1.28
CA ARG A 90 11.16 -4.95 -1.65
C ARG A 90 10.85 -6.05 -0.64
N THR A 91 11.03 -5.76 0.66
CA THR A 91 10.83 -6.74 1.74
C THR A 91 9.41 -7.29 1.75
N PHE A 92 8.39 -6.43 1.67
CA PHE A 92 6.99 -6.87 1.70
C PHE A 92 6.57 -7.49 0.37
N TRP A 93 7.03 -6.96 -0.74
CA TRP A 93 6.77 -7.51 -2.08
C TRP A 93 7.31 -8.93 -2.23
N GLU A 94 8.60 -9.17 -1.93
CA GLU A 94 9.22 -10.49 -2.06
C GLU A 94 8.62 -11.51 -1.09
N ALA A 95 8.31 -11.07 0.13
CA ALA A 95 7.65 -11.90 1.13
C ALA A 95 6.16 -12.13 0.87
N ARG A 96 5.58 -11.58 -0.22
CA ARG A 96 4.15 -11.65 -0.58
C ARG A 96 3.23 -11.19 0.57
N ARG A 97 3.68 -10.22 1.36
CA ARG A 97 2.88 -9.62 2.42
C ARG A 97 1.99 -8.50 1.87
N PRO A 98 0.82 -8.25 2.48
CA PRO A 98 -0.07 -7.17 2.08
C PRO A 98 0.60 -5.81 2.08
N ILE A 99 0.37 -5.06 0.99
CA ILE A 99 0.81 -3.67 0.84
C ILE A 99 -0.39 -2.82 0.42
N LEU A 100 -0.67 -1.77 1.16
CA LEU A 100 -1.61 -0.72 0.80
C LEU A 100 -0.84 0.59 0.57
N GLY A 101 -0.90 1.14 -0.65
CA GLY A 101 -0.36 2.46 -0.98
C GLY A 101 -1.49 3.49 -1.10
N ILE A 102 -1.36 4.65 -0.45
CA ILE A 102 -2.36 5.73 -0.49
C ILE A 102 -1.70 7.00 -1.03
N CYS A 103 -2.26 7.59 -2.07
CA CYS A 103 -1.80 8.80 -2.75
C CYS A 103 -0.33 8.65 -3.18
N ARG A 104 0.59 9.37 -2.55
CA ARG A 104 2.03 9.18 -2.78
C ARG A 104 2.47 7.71 -2.61
N GLY A 105 1.84 6.96 -1.70
CA GLY A 105 2.14 5.54 -1.49
C GLY A 105 1.80 4.66 -2.70
N MET A 106 0.72 4.94 -3.44
CA MET A 106 0.42 4.31 -4.73
C MET A 106 1.48 4.67 -5.79
N GLN A 107 1.86 5.94 -5.84
CA GLN A 107 2.91 6.41 -6.75
C GLN A 107 4.26 5.73 -6.46
N ALA A 108 4.59 5.55 -5.17
CA ALA A 108 5.79 4.82 -4.75
C ALA A 108 5.77 3.34 -5.20
N LEU A 109 4.63 2.67 -5.10
CA LEU A 109 4.45 1.31 -5.66
C LEU A 109 4.72 1.29 -7.16
N ASN A 110 4.18 2.26 -7.91
CA ASN A 110 4.38 2.36 -9.35
C ASN A 110 5.85 2.56 -9.71
N VAL A 111 6.53 3.52 -9.05
CA VAL A 111 7.96 3.81 -9.28
C VAL A 111 8.84 2.63 -8.87
N PHE A 112 8.54 1.98 -7.76
CA PHE A 112 9.24 0.76 -7.32
C PHE A 112 9.20 -0.36 -8.37
N ARG A 113 8.09 -0.45 -9.13
CA ARG A 113 7.91 -1.42 -10.21
C ARG A 113 8.40 -0.91 -11.58
N GLY A 114 9.14 0.20 -11.61
CA GLY A 114 9.71 0.77 -12.83
C GLY A 114 8.73 1.60 -13.66
N GLY A 115 7.59 1.98 -13.11
CA GLY A 115 6.66 2.92 -13.70
C GLY A 115 7.16 4.36 -13.62
N THR A 116 6.46 5.28 -14.28
CA THR A 116 6.75 6.71 -14.27
C THR A 116 5.56 7.52 -13.78
N LEU A 117 5.83 8.73 -13.31
CA LEU A 117 4.85 9.72 -12.91
C LEU A 117 4.91 10.91 -13.86
N ARG A 118 3.81 11.62 -14.00
CA ARG A 118 3.73 12.94 -14.62
C ARG A 118 3.20 13.95 -13.59
N ASP A 119 3.71 15.16 -13.69
CA ASP A 119 3.26 16.32 -12.91
C ASP A 119 2.10 17.01 -13.62
N ASP A 120 1.56 18.05 -12.99
CA ASP A 120 0.61 18.99 -13.56
C ASP A 120 -0.79 18.45 -13.84
N LEU A 121 -1.45 17.93 -12.79
CA LEU A 121 -2.89 17.69 -12.78
C LEU A 121 -3.60 18.73 -11.89
N PRO A 122 -3.85 19.94 -12.39
CA PRO A 122 -4.47 21.00 -11.58
C PRO A 122 -5.91 20.66 -11.18
N SER A 123 -6.55 19.72 -11.88
CA SER A 123 -7.93 19.29 -11.63
C SER A 123 -8.10 18.32 -10.46
N HIS A 124 -7.02 17.96 -9.74
CA HIS A 124 -7.04 16.95 -8.66
C HIS A 124 -6.64 17.50 -7.30
N GLN A 125 -6.48 18.81 -7.19
CA GLN A 125 -6.25 19.48 -5.91
C GLN A 125 -6.87 20.87 -5.88
N ILE A 126 -7.16 21.35 -4.68
CA ILE A 126 -7.59 22.73 -4.40
C ILE A 126 -6.68 23.31 -3.31
N PRO A 127 -6.56 24.64 -3.20
CA PRO A 127 -5.69 25.28 -2.21
C PRO A 127 -5.98 24.89 -0.76
N GLU A 128 -7.25 24.62 -0.44
CA GLU A 128 -7.66 24.22 0.90
C GLU A 128 -8.66 23.05 0.84
N GLY A 129 -8.34 21.99 1.58
CA GLY A 129 -9.19 20.78 1.69
C GLY A 129 -8.97 19.76 0.57
N ASP A 130 -9.93 18.90 0.39
CA ASP A 130 -9.92 17.85 -0.63
C ASP A 130 -10.96 18.15 -1.71
N MET A 131 -10.60 18.00 -2.95
CA MET A 131 -11.57 17.86 -4.03
C MET A 131 -12.36 16.57 -3.88
N VAL A 132 -13.53 16.53 -4.50
CA VAL A 132 -14.35 15.33 -4.61
C VAL A 132 -14.75 15.19 -6.08
N HIS A 133 -14.52 14.01 -6.65
CA HIS A 133 -14.91 13.72 -8.03
C HIS A 133 -15.40 12.27 -8.18
N PRO A 134 -16.28 12.00 -9.17
CA PRO A 134 -16.62 10.62 -9.53
C PRO A 134 -15.42 9.94 -10.18
N SER A 135 -15.43 8.61 -10.13
CA SER A 135 -14.43 7.80 -10.81
C SER A 135 -15.08 6.53 -11.39
N ARG A 136 -14.39 5.86 -12.29
CA ARG A 136 -14.80 4.56 -12.83
C ARG A 136 -13.84 3.49 -12.29
N ALA A 137 -14.39 2.52 -11.58
CA ALA A 137 -13.65 1.37 -11.05
C ALA A 137 -14.00 0.09 -11.81
N GLU A 138 -13.02 -0.82 -11.90
CA GLU A 138 -13.15 -2.15 -12.51
C GLU A 138 -12.49 -3.21 -11.63
N GLY A 139 -12.74 -4.47 -11.93
CA GLY A 139 -12.07 -5.60 -11.26
C GLY A 139 -12.20 -5.56 -9.74
N PRO A 140 -11.08 -5.73 -9.02
CA PRO A 140 -11.10 -5.87 -7.55
C PRO A 140 -11.62 -4.64 -6.84
N LEU A 141 -11.34 -3.45 -7.34
CA LEU A 141 -11.79 -2.23 -6.69
C LEU A 141 -13.29 -1.99 -6.89
N ALA A 142 -13.82 -2.33 -8.06
CA ALA A 142 -15.28 -2.30 -8.29
C ALA A 142 -16.02 -3.30 -7.39
N ALA A 143 -15.41 -4.44 -7.08
CA ALA A 143 -15.97 -5.39 -6.12
C ALA A 143 -16.01 -4.84 -4.68
N LEU A 144 -15.08 -3.95 -4.32
CA LEU A 144 -15.03 -3.31 -2.99
C LEU A 144 -15.96 -2.10 -2.87
N LEU A 145 -16.02 -1.26 -3.90
CA LEU A 145 -16.60 0.09 -3.84
C LEU A 145 -17.78 0.30 -4.80
N GLY A 146 -18.06 -0.66 -5.69
CA GLY A 146 -18.94 -0.46 -6.81
C GLY A 146 -18.23 0.15 -8.03
N PRO A 147 -18.92 0.22 -9.19
CA PRO A 147 -18.29 0.58 -10.47
C PRO A 147 -18.03 2.09 -10.62
N CYS A 148 -18.70 2.94 -9.87
CA CYS A 148 -18.63 4.40 -10.03
C CYS A 148 -18.47 5.12 -8.69
N PRO A 149 -17.41 4.86 -7.91
CA PRO A 149 -17.25 5.51 -6.62
C PRO A 149 -16.87 6.99 -6.75
N VAL A 150 -17.37 7.80 -5.82
CA VAL A 150 -17.01 9.21 -5.65
C VAL A 150 -15.94 9.30 -4.57
N VAL A 151 -14.79 9.87 -4.90
CA VAL A 151 -13.59 9.84 -4.07
C VAL A 151 -13.02 11.23 -3.80
N THR A 152 -12.31 11.37 -2.67
CA THR A 152 -11.54 12.58 -2.33
C THR A 152 -10.25 12.63 -3.13
N SER A 153 -9.79 13.80 -3.53
CA SER A 153 -8.57 14.01 -4.30
C SER A 153 -7.76 15.18 -3.75
N SER A 154 -6.46 14.99 -3.62
CA SER A 154 -5.52 16.00 -3.14
C SER A 154 -4.12 15.68 -3.68
N HIS A 155 -3.96 15.66 -5.02
CA HIS A 155 -2.69 15.37 -5.68
C HIS A 155 -2.55 16.16 -6.98
N HIS A 156 -1.30 16.40 -7.40
CA HIS A 156 -0.95 16.99 -8.69
C HIS A 156 -0.03 16.08 -9.51
N GLN A 157 0.57 15.07 -8.89
CA GLN A 157 1.26 14.00 -9.60
C GLN A 157 0.33 12.81 -9.82
N THR A 158 0.46 12.13 -10.97
CA THR A 158 -0.26 10.89 -11.28
C THR A 158 0.62 9.90 -12.03
N VAL A 159 0.15 8.66 -12.16
CA VAL A 159 0.81 7.63 -12.96
C VAL A 159 0.79 8.03 -14.44
N ASP A 160 1.97 8.03 -15.07
CA ASP A 160 2.13 8.18 -16.50
C ASP A 160 2.25 6.79 -17.17
N ARG A 161 3.27 6.03 -16.81
CA ARG A 161 3.44 4.63 -17.24
C ARG A 161 3.33 3.69 -16.06
N VAL A 162 2.48 2.69 -16.17
CA VAL A 162 2.28 1.68 -15.12
C VAL A 162 3.52 0.78 -15.01
N GLY A 163 3.92 0.49 -13.77
CA GLY A 163 5.04 -0.37 -13.44
C GLY A 163 4.76 -1.85 -13.70
N GLU A 164 5.82 -2.62 -13.88
CA GLU A 164 5.75 -4.05 -14.19
C GLU A 164 5.00 -4.85 -13.11
N GLY A 165 4.03 -5.67 -13.52
CA GLY A 165 3.24 -6.51 -12.63
C GLY A 165 2.16 -5.77 -11.84
N LEU A 166 1.91 -4.50 -12.16
CA LEU A 166 0.77 -3.73 -11.70
C LEU A 166 -0.23 -3.55 -12.83
N LEU A 167 -1.53 -3.47 -12.50
CA LEU A 167 -2.61 -3.15 -13.42
C LEU A 167 -3.45 -2.01 -12.84
N PRO A 168 -3.88 -1.05 -13.68
CA PRO A 168 -4.82 -0.03 -13.26
C PRO A 168 -6.23 -0.63 -13.12
N CYS A 169 -6.98 -0.16 -12.12
CA CYS A 169 -8.35 -0.62 -11.87
C CYS A 169 -9.33 0.49 -11.47
N GLN A 170 -8.88 1.75 -11.52
CA GLN A 170 -9.76 2.92 -11.32
C GLN A 170 -9.19 4.12 -12.08
N TRP A 171 -10.09 4.95 -12.62
CA TRP A 171 -9.74 6.15 -13.38
C TRP A 171 -10.67 7.31 -13.05
N ALA A 172 -10.13 8.51 -12.99
CA ALA A 172 -10.86 9.75 -12.97
C ALA A 172 -11.46 10.07 -14.38
N PRO A 173 -12.40 11.02 -14.50
CA PRO A 173 -13.00 11.39 -15.78
C PRO A 173 -12.01 11.91 -16.83
N ASP A 174 -10.88 12.49 -16.41
CA ASP A 174 -9.79 12.97 -17.28
C ASP A 174 -8.79 11.86 -17.67
N GLY A 175 -9.02 10.63 -17.22
CA GLY A 175 -8.20 9.46 -17.51
C GLY A 175 -7.02 9.27 -16.54
N ALA A 176 -6.86 10.10 -15.50
CA ALA A 176 -5.88 9.87 -14.47
C ALA A 176 -6.13 8.52 -13.77
N VAL A 177 -5.06 7.77 -13.54
CA VAL A 177 -5.13 6.48 -12.83
C VAL A 177 -5.33 6.74 -11.34
N GLU A 178 -6.45 6.25 -10.81
CA GLU A 178 -6.88 6.42 -9.42
C GLU A 178 -6.64 5.19 -8.55
N ALA A 179 -6.37 4.01 -9.14
CA ALA A 179 -5.93 2.84 -8.40
C ALA A 179 -5.14 1.86 -9.26
N LEU A 180 -4.21 1.19 -8.58
CA LEU A 180 -3.38 0.10 -9.09
C LEU A 180 -3.48 -1.11 -8.18
N TYR A 181 -3.36 -2.31 -8.74
CA TYR A 181 -3.23 -3.55 -7.97
C TYR A 181 -2.24 -4.50 -8.63
N ALA A 182 -1.76 -5.49 -7.88
CA ALA A 182 -0.97 -6.57 -8.45
C ALA A 182 -1.81 -7.87 -8.51
N PRO A 183 -2.08 -8.45 -9.71
CA PRO A 183 -3.00 -9.59 -9.84
C PRO A 183 -2.66 -10.80 -8.96
N ASN A 184 -1.39 -11.10 -8.80
CA ASN A 184 -0.92 -12.30 -8.08
C ASN A 184 -0.33 -11.99 -6.71
N ARG A 185 -0.58 -10.81 -6.15
CA ARG A 185 -0.04 -10.37 -4.87
C ARG A 185 -1.07 -9.56 -4.09
N PRO A 186 -1.04 -9.60 -2.76
CA PRO A 186 -1.93 -8.81 -1.92
C PRO A 186 -1.47 -7.34 -1.90
N VAL A 187 -1.53 -6.66 -3.04
CA VAL A 187 -1.05 -5.29 -3.23
C VAL A 187 -2.13 -4.45 -3.89
N LEU A 188 -2.51 -3.39 -3.22
CA LEU A 188 -3.46 -2.38 -3.68
C LEU A 188 -2.86 -0.98 -3.46
N GLY A 189 -2.99 -0.12 -4.45
CA GLY A 189 -2.71 1.31 -4.35
C GLY A 189 -3.92 2.11 -4.77
N VAL A 190 -4.25 3.17 -4.03
CA VAL A 190 -5.28 4.15 -4.39
C VAL A 190 -4.68 5.55 -4.39
N GLN A 191 -5.03 6.38 -5.38
CA GLN A 191 -4.49 7.74 -5.51
C GLN A 191 -5.20 8.72 -4.58
N TRP A 192 -6.43 8.45 -4.28
CA TRP A 192 -7.28 9.22 -3.38
C TRP A 192 -7.07 8.83 -1.90
N HIS A 193 -7.76 9.52 -0.98
CA HIS A 193 -7.55 9.42 0.47
C HIS A 193 -8.72 8.70 1.20
N PRO A 194 -8.74 7.35 1.23
CA PRO A 194 -9.80 6.60 1.92
C PRO A 194 -9.90 6.94 3.42
N GLU A 195 -8.78 7.30 4.07
CA GLU A 195 -8.74 7.69 5.48
C GLU A 195 -9.47 9.02 5.75
N ARG A 196 -9.68 9.86 4.72
CA ARG A 196 -10.37 11.16 4.83
C ARG A 196 -11.86 11.07 4.49
N GLN A 197 -12.35 9.88 4.10
CA GLN A 197 -13.75 9.65 3.76
C GLN A 197 -14.33 8.38 4.40
N SER A 198 -13.74 7.92 5.51
CA SER A 198 -14.18 6.71 6.23
C SER A 198 -14.23 6.91 7.74
N PHE A 199 -14.96 6.03 8.43
CA PHE A 199 -15.06 5.97 9.89
C PHE A 199 -15.39 7.33 10.51
N ALA A 200 -14.52 7.86 11.39
CA ALA A 200 -14.69 9.16 12.04
C ALA A 200 -14.61 10.34 11.05
N HIS A 201 -14.02 10.15 9.88
CA HIS A 201 -13.90 11.14 8.82
C HIS A 201 -14.90 10.92 7.67
N ARG A 202 -15.97 10.15 7.91
CA ARG A 202 -16.99 9.87 6.90
C ARG A 202 -17.62 11.16 6.38
N ARG A 203 -17.63 11.32 5.05
CA ARG A 203 -18.16 12.48 4.33
C ARG A 203 -19.53 12.13 3.71
N ARG A 204 -20.34 13.16 3.43
CA ARG A 204 -21.64 13.01 2.74
C ARG A 204 -21.52 13.17 1.23
N ASP A 205 -20.44 13.81 0.77
CA ASP A 205 -20.17 14.16 -0.62
C ASP A 205 -19.21 13.17 -1.30
N ALA A 206 -18.77 12.13 -0.59
CA ALA A 206 -17.92 11.05 -1.12
C ALA A 206 -18.42 9.69 -0.59
N ASP A 207 -18.10 8.62 -1.32
CA ASP A 207 -18.41 7.25 -0.91
C ASP A 207 -17.54 6.79 0.25
N ASP A 208 -17.94 5.69 0.92
CA ASP A 208 -17.20 5.17 2.08
C ASP A 208 -15.86 4.54 1.64
N GLY A 209 -14.74 5.07 2.13
CA GLY A 209 -13.41 4.53 1.90
C GLY A 209 -13.06 3.31 2.78
N ALA A 210 -13.88 2.99 3.78
CA ALA A 210 -13.62 1.90 4.73
C ALA A 210 -13.39 0.52 4.10
N PRO A 211 -14.03 0.14 2.97
CA PRO A 211 -13.76 -1.14 2.31
C PRO A 211 -12.29 -1.37 1.94
N VAL A 212 -11.53 -0.31 1.64
CA VAL A 212 -10.08 -0.41 1.35
C VAL A 212 -9.30 -0.89 2.57
N PHE A 213 -9.62 -0.38 3.76
CA PHE A 213 -8.98 -0.82 5.00
C PHE A 213 -9.47 -2.21 5.45
N ARG A 214 -10.74 -2.54 5.24
CA ARG A 214 -11.28 -3.88 5.49
C ARG A 214 -10.59 -4.92 4.61
N TRP A 215 -10.39 -4.62 3.33
CA TRP A 215 -9.61 -5.47 2.43
C TRP A 215 -8.21 -5.78 3.00
N LEU A 216 -7.50 -4.76 3.52
CA LEU A 216 -6.18 -4.97 4.14
C LEU A 216 -6.27 -5.87 5.36
N GLY A 217 -7.29 -5.67 6.22
CA GLY A 217 -7.56 -6.49 7.41
C GLY A 217 -7.86 -7.95 7.07
N ASP A 218 -8.77 -8.18 6.13
CA ASP A 218 -9.15 -9.52 5.67
C ASP A 218 -7.97 -10.24 5.04
N THR A 219 -7.15 -9.52 4.26
CA THR A 219 -5.95 -10.06 3.65
C THR A 219 -4.90 -10.48 4.68
N LEU A 220 -4.75 -9.73 5.76
CA LEU A 220 -3.83 -10.04 6.85
C LEU A 220 -4.27 -11.21 7.72
N THR A 221 -5.58 -11.32 8.00
CA THR A 221 -6.12 -12.29 8.98
C THR A 221 -6.50 -13.62 8.36
N ASN A 222 -7.02 -13.62 7.15
CA ASN A 222 -7.63 -14.78 6.50
C ASN A 222 -6.79 -15.34 5.32
N GLY A 223 -5.60 -14.80 5.07
CA GLY A 223 -4.86 -15.07 3.83
C GLY A 223 -5.49 -14.41 2.61
N GLY A 224 -6.47 -13.55 2.84
CA GLY A 224 -7.25 -12.72 1.97
C GLY A 224 -7.96 -13.40 0.80
N PRO A 225 -9.08 -12.87 0.31
CA PRO A 225 -9.42 -13.16 -1.06
C PRO A 225 -8.24 -12.63 -1.89
N THR A 226 -7.57 -13.51 -2.60
CA THR A 226 -6.89 -13.08 -3.82
C THR A 226 -7.90 -12.20 -4.51
N LEU A 227 -7.54 -10.95 -4.82
CA LEU A 227 -8.41 -10.01 -5.55
C LEU A 227 -8.87 -10.61 -6.90
N TYR A 228 -8.59 -11.90 -7.13
CA TYR A 228 -8.95 -12.74 -8.26
C TYR A 228 -9.24 -14.17 -7.85
N ASN A 229 -10.48 -14.58 -8.04
CA ASN A 229 -10.76 -15.96 -8.39
C ASN A 229 -10.45 -16.08 -9.89
N GLU A 230 -9.48 -16.89 -10.26
CA GLU A 230 -9.38 -17.43 -11.61
C GLU A 230 -10.67 -18.22 -11.89
N ASN A 231 -11.52 -17.68 -12.73
CA ASN A 231 -12.52 -18.42 -13.48
C ASN A 231 -12.02 -18.57 -14.91
#